data_0648e777d21464a61ed473a552cb4e2d
#
_entry.id   0648e777d21464a61ed473a552cb4e2d
#
_cell.length_a   1.000
_cell.length_b   1.000
_cell.length_c   1.000
_cell.angle_alpha   90.00
_cell.angle_beta   90.00
_cell.angle_gamma   90.00
#
_symmetry.space_group_name_H-M   'P 1'
#
loop_
_entity.id
_entity.type
_entity.pdbx_description
1 polymer ?
#
loop_
_entity_poly.entity_id
_entity_poly.type
_entity_poly.pdbx_seq_one_letter_code
_entity_poly.pdbx_strand_id
1 'polypeptide(L)'
;AKKFKKNLKEKYNLEISSMQSILYGINEKIFSTPDERVKILNYIKSSILFADAIGSKNLVFGSPKNRITNNEKDYEVGIEFFKTLGEYAVSNNTILSIEPNPVIYGTNYINTTQEAIELVKDVNSQGFKVNFDFGTFLYNKELLSIVKDNIELINHIHISEPYLKNIEKR
;
A
#
# COMPACT_ATOMS: atom_id res chain seq x y z
N ALA A 1 -1.61 -9.08 20.13
CA ALA A 1 -1.64 -7.74 19.59
C ALA A 1 -1.91 -6.67 20.67
N LYS A 2 -3.10 -6.63 21.31
CA LYS A 2 -3.48 -5.60 22.33
C LYS A 2 -2.52 -5.53 23.53
N LYS A 3 -2.07 -6.68 24.09
CA LYS A 3 -1.07 -6.71 25.18
C LYS A 3 0.28 -6.13 24.75
N PHE A 4 0.69 -6.39 23.50
CA PHE A 4 1.93 -5.84 22.94
C PHE A 4 1.85 -4.31 22.77
N LYS A 5 0.75 -3.81 22.18
CA LYS A 5 0.48 -2.36 22.08
C LYS A 5 0.55 -1.67 23.45
N LYS A 6 -0.14 -2.23 24.45
CA LYS A 6 -0.13 -1.71 25.83
C LYS A 6 1.29 -1.64 26.39
N ASN A 7 2.06 -2.72 26.26
CA ASN A 7 3.44 -2.76 26.75
C ASN A 7 4.36 -1.73 26.05
N LEU A 8 4.23 -1.54 24.73
CA LEU A 8 4.98 -0.52 23.99
C LEU A 8 4.67 0.89 24.52
N LYS A 9 3.40 1.20 24.74
CA LYS A 9 2.99 2.52 25.23
C LYS A 9 3.45 2.76 26.66
N GLU A 10 3.21 1.81 27.57
CA GLU A 10 3.50 1.96 28.99
C GLU A 10 4.99 1.98 29.30
N LYS A 11 5.78 1.10 28.63
CA LYS A 11 7.20 0.93 28.92
C LYS A 11 8.11 1.88 28.14
N TYR A 12 7.74 2.20 26.90
CA TYR A 12 8.63 2.93 25.98
C TYR A 12 8.00 4.21 25.42
N ASN A 13 6.76 4.51 25.75
CA ASN A 13 5.97 5.61 25.17
C ASN A 13 5.97 5.60 23.63
N LEU A 14 5.94 4.40 23.02
CA LEU A 14 5.92 4.22 21.58
C LEU A 14 4.54 3.80 21.10
N GLU A 15 4.22 4.20 19.85
CA GLU A 15 3.04 3.78 19.11
C GLU A 15 3.46 3.19 17.75
N ILE A 16 2.63 2.31 17.21
CA ILE A 16 2.83 1.75 15.86
C ILE A 16 1.96 2.56 14.90
N SER A 17 2.58 3.47 14.15
CA SER A 17 1.86 4.37 13.24
C SER A 17 1.49 3.69 11.93
N SER A 18 2.36 2.84 11.39
CA SER A 18 2.21 2.19 10.09
C SER A 18 2.76 0.77 10.08
N MET A 19 2.25 -0.05 9.16
CA MET A 19 2.76 -1.38 8.83
C MET A 19 3.10 -1.44 7.35
N GLN A 20 4.20 -2.10 7.01
CA GLN A 20 4.62 -2.32 5.62
C GLN A 20 4.99 -3.79 5.38
N SER A 21 5.30 -4.13 4.11
CA SER A 21 5.66 -5.50 3.71
C SER A 21 4.60 -6.54 4.12
N ILE A 22 3.32 -6.15 4.04
CA ILE A 22 2.18 -6.91 4.57
C ILE A 22 1.98 -8.27 3.89
N LEU A 23 2.58 -8.49 2.70
CA LEU A 23 2.58 -9.78 2.00
C LEU A 23 3.95 -10.47 2.04
N TYR A 24 4.82 -10.15 3.01
CA TYR A 24 6.11 -10.82 3.12
C TYR A 24 5.93 -12.34 3.31
N GLY A 25 6.59 -13.13 2.44
CA GLY A 25 6.47 -14.60 2.47
C GLY A 25 5.22 -15.18 1.77
N ILE A 26 4.34 -14.34 1.22
CA ILE A 26 3.16 -14.75 0.45
C ILE A 26 3.53 -14.81 -1.03
N ASN A 27 3.24 -15.95 -1.68
CA ASN A 27 3.59 -16.19 -3.09
C ASN A 27 2.42 -16.03 -4.05
N GLU A 28 1.20 -16.07 -3.54
CA GLU A 28 -0.03 -15.88 -4.31
C GLU A 28 -0.05 -14.54 -5.02
N LYS A 29 -0.74 -14.47 -6.17
CA LYS A 29 -0.81 -13.27 -7.02
C LYS A 29 -2.26 -12.81 -7.19
N ILE A 30 -2.48 -11.50 -7.21
CA ILE A 30 -3.82 -10.90 -7.35
C ILE A 30 -4.42 -11.26 -8.72
N PHE A 31 -3.61 -11.24 -9.78
CA PHE A 31 -4.05 -11.38 -11.17
C PHE A 31 -3.82 -12.77 -11.78
N SER A 32 -3.49 -13.79 -10.94
CA SER A 32 -3.34 -15.18 -11.40
C SER A 32 -4.71 -15.87 -11.45
N THR A 33 -5.14 -16.48 -10.37
CA THR A 33 -6.41 -17.19 -10.29
C THR A 33 -7.36 -16.57 -9.27
N PRO A 34 -8.69 -16.80 -9.40
CA PRO A 34 -9.65 -16.38 -8.37
C PRO A 34 -9.32 -16.93 -6.98
N ASP A 35 -8.84 -18.18 -6.89
CA ASP A 35 -8.49 -18.82 -5.62
C ASP A 35 -7.30 -18.14 -4.95
N GLU A 36 -6.25 -17.81 -5.70
CA GLU A 36 -5.11 -17.06 -5.18
C GLU A 36 -5.53 -15.68 -4.72
N ARG A 37 -6.37 -15.00 -5.49
CA ARG A 37 -6.90 -13.68 -5.14
C ARG A 37 -7.70 -13.71 -3.83
N VAL A 38 -8.54 -14.72 -3.63
CA VAL A 38 -9.30 -14.90 -2.39
C VAL A 38 -8.37 -15.15 -1.21
N LYS A 39 -7.30 -15.93 -1.39
CA LYS A 39 -6.31 -16.16 -0.32
C LYS A 39 -5.61 -14.86 0.09
N ILE A 40 -5.12 -14.06 -0.88
CA ILE A 40 -4.50 -12.75 -0.60
C ILE A 40 -5.51 -11.82 0.08
N LEU A 41 -6.74 -11.74 -0.43
CA LEU A 41 -7.80 -10.92 0.14
C LEU A 41 -8.00 -11.23 1.63
N ASN A 42 -8.15 -12.50 1.98
CA ASN A 42 -8.36 -12.94 3.34
C ASN A 42 -7.13 -12.68 4.23
N TYR A 43 -5.94 -12.85 3.68
CA TYR A 43 -4.69 -12.56 4.39
C TYR A 43 -4.57 -11.05 4.71
N ILE A 44 -4.85 -10.16 3.74
CA ILE A 44 -4.82 -8.71 3.97
C ILE A 44 -5.92 -8.30 4.96
N LYS A 45 -7.12 -8.89 4.89
CA LYS A 45 -8.17 -8.66 5.90
C LYS A 45 -7.68 -9.01 7.32
N SER A 46 -6.94 -10.12 7.47
CA SER A 46 -6.33 -10.48 8.76
C SER A 46 -5.27 -9.46 9.20
N SER A 47 -4.49 -8.92 8.26
CA SER A 47 -3.51 -7.86 8.53
C SER A 47 -4.19 -6.56 8.96
N ILE A 48 -5.34 -6.22 8.37
CA ILE A 48 -6.18 -5.06 8.74
C ILE A 48 -6.69 -5.22 10.18
N LEU A 49 -7.22 -6.38 10.56
CA LEU A 49 -7.64 -6.67 11.94
C LEU A 49 -6.47 -6.58 12.93
N PHE A 50 -5.30 -7.04 12.52
CA PHE A 50 -4.10 -6.91 13.35
C PHE A 50 -3.71 -5.44 13.52
N ALA A 51 -3.76 -4.63 12.46
CA ALA A 51 -3.48 -3.20 12.49
C ALA A 51 -4.43 -2.47 13.47
N ASP A 52 -5.74 -2.71 13.39
CA ASP A 52 -6.72 -2.16 14.36
C ASP A 52 -6.36 -2.56 15.79
N ALA A 53 -6.06 -3.83 16.04
CA ALA A 53 -5.74 -4.33 17.37
C ALA A 53 -4.47 -3.69 17.98
N ILE A 54 -3.47 -3.33 17.16
CA ILE A 54 -2.25 -2.62 17.60
C ILE A 54 -2.38 -1.10 17.52
N GLY A 55 -3.43 -0.59 16.87
CA GLY A 55 -3.71 0.84 16.68
C GLY A 55 -2.95 1.50 15.53
N SER A 56 -2.42 0.71 14.60
CA SER A 56 -1.83 1.22 13.38
C SER A 56 -2.90 1.81 12.46
N LYS A 57 -2.66 3.03 11.98
CA LYS A 57 -3.61 3.77 11.13
C LYS A 57 -3.34 3.60 9.65
N ASN A 58 -2.26 2.93 9.27
CA ASN A 58 -1.85 2.75 7.89
C ASN A 58 -1.24 1.36 7.66
N LEU A 59 -1.64 0.72 6.56
CA LEU A 59 -0.98 -0.46 6.01
C LEU A 59 -0.48 -0.11 4.62
N VAL A 60 0.80 -0.34 4.35
CA VAL A 60 1.38 -0.09 3.03
C VAL A 60 1.34 -1.36 2.18
N PHE A 61 0.64 -1.27 1.06
CA PHE A 61 0.64 -2.28 0.02
C PHE A 61 1.65 -1.91 -1.08
N GLY A 62 2.91 -2.34 -0.92
CA GLY A 62 3.92 -2.29 -1.97
C GLY A 62 3.90 -3.57 -2.81
N SER A 63 4.40 -4.65 -2.27
CA SER A 63 4.28 -6.04 -2.75
C SER A 63 4.34 -6.24 -4.27
N PRO A 64 5.42 -5.79 -4.96
CA PRO A 64 5.49 -5.80 -6.43
C PRO A 64 5.30 -7.19 -7.03
N LYS A 65 5.83 -8.24 -6.39
CA LYS A 65 5.74 -9.63 -6.87
C LYS A 65 4.32 -10.21 -6.88
N ASN A 66 3.43 -9.66 -6.05
CA ASN A 66 2.06 -10.17 -5.91
C ASN A 66 1.07 -9.48 -6.85
N ARG A 67 1.49 -8.45 -7.62
CA ARG A 67 0.63 -7.63 -8.48
C ARG A 67 1.18 -7.46 -9.89
N ILE A 68 1.48 -8.56 -10.55
CA ILE A 68 1.88 -8.58 -11.96
C ILE A 68 0.65 -8.88 -12.79
N THR A 69 0.28 -7.96 -13.70
CA THR A 69 -0.86 -8.10 -14.61
C THR A 69 -0.49 -8.92 -15.83
N ASN A 70 -1.50 -9.61 -16.41
CA ASN A 70 -1.37 -10.43 -17.62
C ASN A 70 -2.06 -9.77 -18.82
N ASN A 71 -3.05 -8.91 -18.58
CA ASN A 71 -3.84 -8.23 -19.63
C ASN A 71 -4.54 -6.97 -19.06
N GLU A 72 -5.16 -6.20 -19.96
CA GLU A 72 -5.83 -4.92 -19.60
C GLU A 72 -7.01 -5.09 -18.64
N LYS A 73 -7.72 -6.23 -18.66
CA LYS A 73 -8.86 -6.48 -17.77
C LYS A 73 -8.45 -6.63 -16.30
N ASP A 74 -7.18 -6.87 -16.05
CA ASP A 74 -6.64 -6.98 -14.69
C ASP A 74 -6.74 -5.66 -13.91
N TYR A 75 -6.83 -4.53 -14.59
CA TYR A 75 -7.03 -3.23 -13.94
C TYR A 75 -8.39 -3.19 -13.24
N GLU A 76 -9.48 -3.59 -13.89
CA GLU A 76 -10.82 -3.67 -13.30
C GLU A 76 -10.86 -4.65 -12.13
N VAL A 77 -10.18 -5.77 -12.26
CA VAL A 77 -10.02 -6.74 -11.16
C VAL A 77 -9.31 -6.10 -9.97
N GLY A 78 -8.32 -5.25 -10.23
CA GLY A 78 -7.62 -4.48 -9.20
C GLY A 78 -8.54 -3.49 -8.48
N ILE A 79 -9.36 -2.74 -9.22
CA ILE A 79 -10.35 -1.81 -8.64
C ILE A 79 -11.26 -2.51 -7.64
N GLU A 80 -11.90 -3.61 -8.04
CA GLU A 80 -12.81 -4.37 -7.18
C GLU A 80 -12.10 -4.97 -5.96
N PHE A 81 -10.88 -5.48 -6.16
CA PHE A 81 -10.06 -6.04 -5.09
C PHE A 81 -9.73 -4.98 -4.03
N PHE A 82 -9.22 -3.82 -4.46
CA PHE A 82 -8.84 -2.75 -3.54
C PHE A 82 -10.04 -2.03 -2.93
N LYS A 83 -11.17 -1.94 -3.64
CA LYS A 83 -12.42 -1.43 -3.09
C LYS A 83 -12.89 -2.26 -1.90
N THR A 84 -12.95 -3.59 -2.08
CA THR A 84 -13.31 -4.52 -1.00
C THR A 84 -12.40 -4.36 0.23
N LEU A 85 -11.10 -4.19 0.02
CA LEU A 85 -10.14 -4.02 1.11
C LEU A 85 -10.21 -2.64 1.74
N GLY A 86 -10.44 -1.59 0.95
CA GLY A 86 -10.59 -0.22 1.44
C GLY A 86 -11.81 -0.07 2.35
N GLU A 87 -12.96 -0.59 1.94
CA GLU A 87 -14.19 -0.61 2.75
C GLU A 87 -13.98 -1.38 4.06
N TYR A 88 -13.27 -2.51 3.98
CA TYR A 88 -12.95 -3.30 5.16
C TYR A 88 -11.96 -2.57 6.09
N ALA A 89 -11.00 -1.83 5.54
CA ALA A 89 -10.04 -1.04 6.31
C ALA A 89 -10.72 0.09 7.10
N VAL A 90 -11.62 0.85 6.46
CA VAL A 90 -12.44 1.89 7.16
C VAL A 90 -13.21 1.30 8.32
N SER A 91 -13.88 0.16 8.09
CA SER A 91 -14.67 -0.52 9.13
C SER A 91 -13.82 -1.00 10.32
N ASN A 92 -12.49 -1.04 10.16
CA ASN A 92 -11.52 -1.45 11.17
C ASN A 92 -10.53 -0.33 11.52
N ASN A 93 -10.93 0.95 11.40
CA ASN A 93 -10.20 2.13 11.87
C ASN A 93 -8.78 2.28 11.29
N THR A 94 -8.53 1.78 10.11
CA THR A 94 -7.23 1.87 9.42
C THR A 94 -7.40 2.19 7.94
N ILE A 95 -6.31 2.45 7.24
CA ILE A 95 -6.27 2.74 5.80
C ILE A 95 -5.28 1.77 5.15
N LEU A 96 -5.64 1.24 4.00
CA LEU A 96 -4.74 0.52 3.11
C LEU A 96 -4.19 1.51 2.09
N SER A 97 -2.87 1.70 2.05
CA SER A 97 -2.25 2.63 1.11
C SER A 97 -1.45 1.90 0.03
N ILE A 98 -1.80 2.12 -1.24
CA ILE A 98 -1.04 1.60 -2.38
C ILE A 98 0.26 2.37 -2.54
N GLU A 99 1.37 1.66 -2.64
CA GLU A 99 2.67 2.23 -2.94
C GLU A 99 3.04 1.94 -4.40
N PRO A 100 3.21 2.95 -5.26
CA PRO A 100 3.73 2.73 -6.59
C PRO A 100 5.17 2.19 -6.51
N ASN A 101 5.48 1.21 -7.35
CA ASN A 101 6.82 0.68 -7.44
C ASN A 101 7.31 0.69 -8.89
N PRO A 102 8.45 1.31 -9.22
CA PRO A 102 9.00 1.30 -10.56
C PRO A 102 9.19 -0.11 -11.11
N VAL A 103 9.19 -0.24 -12.43
CA VAL A 103 9.35 -1.53 -13.13
C VAL A 103 10.61 -2.31 -12.73
N ILE A 104 11.64 -1.62 -12.23
CA ILE A 104 12.87 -2.24 -11.74
C ILE A 104 12.66 -3.18 -10.55
N TYR A 105 11.53 -3.05 -9.83
CA TYR A 105 11.18 -3.94 -8.73
C TYR A 105 10.31 -5.13 -9.16
N GLY A 106 10.12 -5.32 -10.47
CA GLY A 106 9.53 -6.54 -11.05
C GLY A 106 7.99 -6.56 -11.02
N THR A 107 7.35 -5.41 -11.12
CA THR A 107 5.90 -5.28 -11.34
C THR A 107 5.61 -4.43 -12.59
N ASN A 108 4.47 -4.68 -13.22
CA ASN A 108 3.92 -3.89 -14.32
C ASN A 108 2.56 -3.27 -13.96
N TYR A 109 2.25 -3.18 -12.66
CA TYR A 109 1.01 -2.64 -12.15
C TYR A 109 1.28 -1.55 -11.11
N ILE A 110 0.83 -0.33 -11.41
CA ILE A 110 1.01 0.86 -10.58
C ILE A 110 2.51 1.15 -10.34
N ASN A 111 3.15 1.65 -11.39
CA ASN A 111 4.58 1.93 -11.40
C ASN A 111 4.91 3.39 -11.08
N THR A 112 3.93 4.31 -11.20
CA THR A 112 4.10 5.76 -10.99
C THR A 112 3.13 6.29 -9.94
N THR A 113 3.45 7.45 -9.36
CA THR A 113 2.54 8.16 -8.43
C THR A 113 1.25 8.55 -9.13
N GLN A 114 1.30 8.93 -10.41
CA GLN A 114 0.11 9.25 -11.20
C GLN A 114 -0.83 8.04 -11.32
N GLU A 115 -0.32 6.86 -11.67
CA GLU A 115 -1.11 5.63 -11.74
C GLU A 115 -1.73 5.26 -10.38
N ALA A 116 -0.99 5.46 -9.28
CA ALA A 116 -1.52 5.22 -7.94
C ALA A 116 -2.68 6.16 -7.59
N ILE A 117 -2.59 7.43 -7.97
CA ILE A 117 -3.65 8.44 -7.79
C ILE A 117 -4.88 8.06 -8.61
N GLU A 118 -4.70 7.67 -9.87
CA GLU A 118 -5.79 7.24 -10.76
C GLU A 118 -6.50 6.01 -10.16
N LEU A 119 -5.77 4.99 -9.76
CA LEU A 119 -6.34 3.82 -9.11
C LEU A 119 -7.12 4.18 -7.84
N VAL A 120 -6.61 5.08 -6.99
CA VAL A 120 -7.32 5.52 -5.78
C VAL A 120 -8.62 6.24 -6.13
N LYS A 121 -8.64 7.05 -7.18
CA LYS A 121 -9.86 7.72 -7.68
C LYS A 121 -10.89 6.70 -8.19
N ASP A 122 -10.45 5.72 -8.97
CA ASP A 122 -11.30 4.70 -9.57
C ASP A 122 -11.86 3.73 -8.52
N VAL A 123 -11.05 3.35 -7.53
CA VAL A 123 -11.48 2.55 -6.36
C VAL A 123 -12.51 3.29 -5.52
N ASN A 124 -12.40 4.61 -5.41
CA ASN A 124 -13.35 5.51 -4.73
C ASN A 124 -13.74 5.02 -3.32
N SER A 125 -12.76 4.68 -2.49
CA SER A 125 -12.95 4.26 -1.10
C SER A 125 -12.17 5.15 -0.14
N GLN A 126 -12.80 5.57 0.97
CA GLN A 126 -12.14 6.36 2.01
C GLN A 126 -11.00 5.59 2.72
N GLY A 127 -11.03 4.26 2.69
CA GLY A 127 -10.02 3.40 3.29
C GLY A 127 -8.93 2.94 2.32
N PHE A 128 -8.90 3.47 1.08
CA PHE A 128 -7.85 3.19 0.12
C PHE A 128 -7.23 4.49 -0.37
N LYS A 129 -5.94 4.67 -0.12
CA LYS A 129 -5.19 5.91 -0.36
C LYS A 129 -3.83 5.61 -0.98
N VAL A 130 -3.05 6.66 -1.25
CA VAL A 130 -1.68 6.53 -1.77
C VAL A 130 -0.67 6.54 -0.62
N ASN A 131 0.30 5.62 -0.64
CA ASN A 131 1.58 5.78 0.03
C ASN A 131 2.55 6.40 -0.97
N PHE A 132 2.90 7.65 -0.80
CA PHE A 132 3.86 8.32 -1.66
C PHE A 132 5.28 7.86 -1.32
N ASP A 133 5.99 7.26 -2.28
CA ASP A 133 7.40 6.88 -2.12
C ASP A 133 8.32 7.83 -2.89
N PHE A 134 9.21 8.48 -2.14
CA PHE A 134 10.10 9.49 -2.70
C PHE A 134 11.13 8.88 -3.67
N GLY A 135 11.57 7.64 -3.44
CA GLY A 135 12.48 6.94 -4.34
C GLY A 135 11.84 6.63 -5.69
N THR A 136 10.57 6.22 -5.70
CA THR A 136 9.77 6.04 -6.92
C THR A 136 9.63 7.35 -7.68
N PHE A 137 9.24 8.42 -6.99
CA PHE A 137 9.10 9.75 -7.55
C PHE A 137 10.39 10.23 -8.24
N LEU A 138 11.53 10.08 -7.58
CA LEU A 138 12.84 10.45 -8.12
C LEU A 138 13.26 9.56 -9.30
N TYR A 139 13.05 8.26 -9.19
CA TYR A 139 13.38 7.31 -10.24
C TYR A 139 12.64 7.61 -11.55
N ASN A 140 11.35 7.86 -11.44
CA ASN A 140 10.48 8.16 -12.58
C ASN A 140 10.59 9.62 -13.06
N LYS A 141 11.32 10.49 -12.35
CA LYS A 141 11.43 11.93 -12.63
C LYS A 141 10.05 12.60 -12.70
N GLU A 142 9.19 12.29 -11.77
CA GLU A 142 7.82 12.77 -11.72
C GLU A 142 7.76 14.27 -11.37
N LEU A 143 6.65 14.93 -11.73
CA LEU A 143 6.44 16.35 -11.45
C LEU A 143 5.80 16.53 -10.07
N LEU A 144 6.29 17.47 -9.29
CA LEU A 144 5.77 17.76 -7.95
C LEU A 144 4.30 18.22 -7.97
N SER A 145 3.81 18.77 -9.07
CA SER A 145 2.40 19.11 -9.25
C SER A 145 1.48 17.91 -9.05
N ILE A 146 1.89 16.71 -9.48
CA ILE A 146 1.12 15.46 -9.29
C ILE A 146 0.77 15.27 -7.81
N VAL A 147 1.74 15.50 -6.93
CA VAL A 147 1.57 15.36 -5.47
C VAL A 147 0.73 16.52 -4.92
N LYS A 148 1.06 17.77 -5.30
CA LYS A 148 0.37 18.96 -4.80
C LYS A 148 -1.11 18.98 -5.13
N ASP A 149 -1.45 18.60 -6.37
CA ASP A 149 -2.81 18.68 -6.88
C ASP A 149 -3.71 17.52 -6.37
N ASN A 150 -3.13 16.55 -5.65
CA ASN A 150 -3.83 15.37 -5.15
C ASN A 150 -3.44 15.03 -3.69
N ILE A 151 -3.06 16.04 -2.91
CA ILE A 151 -2.54 15.84 -1.55
C ILE A 151 -3.52 15.13 -0.63
N GLU A 152 -4.83 15.31 -0.83
CA GLU A 152 -5.91 14.70 -0.05
C GLU A 152 -6.02 13.18 -0.28
N LEU A 153 -5.42 12.67 -1.35
CA LEU A 153 -5.39 11.23 -1.66
C LEU A 153 -4.17 10.54 -1.06
N ILE A 154 -3.20 11.30 -0.55
CA ILE A 154 -1.97 10.78 0.05
C ILE A 154 -2.16 10.62 1.55
N ASN A 155 -1.98 9.40 2.04
CA ASN A 155 -2.13 9.08 3.46
C ASN A 155 -0.79 8.91 4.19
N HIS A 156 0.25 8.47 3.50
CA HIS A 156 1.54 8.15 4.09
C HIS A 156 2.68 8.44 3.12
N ILE A 157 3.87 8.66 3.66
CA ILE A 157 5.06 9.00 2.86
C ILE A 157 6.21 8.09 3.26
N HIS A 158 6.85 7.47 2.29
CA HIS A 158 8.14 6.82 2.45
C HIS A 158 9.25 7.72 1.88
N ILE A 159 10.35 7.84 2.61
CA ILE A 159 11.56 8.52 2.15
C ILE A 159 12.60 7.45 1.84
N SER A 160 12.86 7.27 0.57
CA SER A 160 13.81 6.29 0.06
C SER A 160 14.65 6.88 -1.08
N GLU A 161 15.69 6.18 -1.48
CA GLU A 161 16.46 6.48 -2.69
C GLU A 161 16.18 5.41 -3.75
N PRO A 162 16.23 5.74 -5.05
CA PRO A 162 16.20 4.75 -6.12
C PRO A 162 17.20 3.62 -5.87
N TYR A 163 16.80 2.39 -6.16
CA TYR A 163 17.57 1.17 -5.88
C TYR A 163 17.87 0.93 -4.39
N LEU A 164 17.13 1.57 -3.48
CA LEU A 164 17.32 1.49 -2.02
C LEU A 164 18.75 1.83 -1.59
N LYS A 165 19.40 2.76 -2.28
CA LYS A 165 20.71 3.28 -1.92
C LYS A 165 20.65 4.09 -0.62
N ASN A 166 21.80 4.38 -0.05
CA ASN A 166 21.91 5.30 1.09
C ASN A 166 21.37 6.68 0.69
N ILE A 167 20.65 7.33 1.61
CA ILE A 167 20.19 8.71 1.42
C ILE A 167 21.42 9.62 1.36
N GLU A 168 21.58 10.32 0.25
CA GLU A 168 22.70 11.22 0.02
C GLU A 168 22.24 12.68 0.12
N LYS A 169 23.17 13.57 0.48
CA LYS A 169 22.93 15.01 0.46
C LYS A 169 22.84 15.46 -1.00
N ARG A 170 21.75 16.13 -1.35
CA ARG A 170 21.46 16.70 -2.67
C ARG A 170 21.48 18.21 -2.64
#